data_eb8454c09f871e7a5a0e6edbd7956841
#
_entry.id   eb8454c09f871e7a5a0e6edbd7956841
#
_cell.length_a   1.000
_cell.length_b   1.000
_cell.length_c   1.000
_cell.angle_alpha   90.00
_cell.angle_beta   90.00
_cell.angle_gamma   90.00
#
_symmetry.space_group_name_H-M   'P 1'
#
loop_
_entity.id
_entity.type
_entity.pdbx_description
1 polymer ?
#
loop_
_entity_poly.entity_id
_entity_poly.type
_entity_poly.pdbx_seq_one_letter_code
_entity_poly.pdbx_strand_id
1 'polypeptide(L)'
;MDKILIIIALLFSILPAQISVNPDKAGLSEIRLQRLNKIMHGLVDQKKIAGAQTAIIRNGSIGHYDTYGYADIDNKKPLHDDSIFRIYSMTKPIVSVALMMLYEEGKFLLTDPVHKYIPEFKNLKVHRPLFPNRLLTSRKWNMWPINKIHYVSKAKKPILIIDLLRHTSGFGYGWGPNTYVDRKYNKAKILNRKNNKEFISELSNVPLYHEPGSGWRYGVSTDVCGYLIEVLSGKNLDEFLTDKIFKPLNMTDTHFQLPNNKIDRFTSNYINNIPKRLRKLAKVFGISFDPDNSLMVVDHADSSEFSKNVTFLSGGGGLISTTNDYIQFCKMILNKGELNGARILSPKTIELMIEDHLKFIENKYGSITLPNNGTGFGLGFSVVKNIAEKKILSSKGTHGWGGMAGTFFGIDPKEDMIFILMIQLIDFNDLEISNRFQTMVYQSIVK
;
A
#
# COMPACT_ATOMS: atom_id res chain seq x y z
N MET A 1 -55.42 5.37 42.70
CA MET A 1 -54.02 5.40 43.19
C MET A 1 -53.18 4.69 42.15
N ASP A 2 -52.76 5.44 41.11
CA ASP A 2 -52.04 4.91 39.95
C ASP A 2 -50.54 4.91 40.24
N LYS A 3 -49.93 3.73 40.18
CA LYS A 3 -48.49 3.57 40.34
C LYS A 3 -47.83 3.87 38.98
N ILE A 4 -47.25 5.04 38.84
CA ILE A 4 -46.37 5.38 37.75
C ILE A 4 -45.05 4.62 37.91
N LEU A 5 -44.81 3.62 37.05
CA LEU A 5 -43.54 2.91 36.94
C LEU A 5 -42.60 3.77 36.11
N ILE A 6 -41.63 4.44 36.75
CA ILE A 6 -40.55 5.16 36.03
C ILE A 6 -39.50 4.12 35.63
N ILE A 7 -39.46 3.78 34.32
CA ILE A 7 -38.37 3.01 33.71
C ILE A 7 -37.24 3.97 33.43
N ILE A 8 -36.22 4.00 34.28
CA ILE A 8 -34.94 4.68 34.00
C ILE A 8 -34.16 3.80 33.01
N ALA A 9 -34.22 4.14 31.73
CA ALA A 9 -33.32 3.57 30.72
C ALA A 9 -31.92 4.14 30.95
N LEU A 10 -31.06 3.34 31.59
CA LEU A 10 -29.62 3.59 31.65
C LEU A 10 -29.04 3.45 30.22
N LEU A 11 -28.94 4.57 29.54
CA LEU A 11 -28.10 4.70 28.35
C LEU A 11 -26.64 4.57 28.79
N PHE A 12 -26.13 3.35 28.79
CA PHE A 12 -24.69 3.13 28.78
C PHE A 12 -24.20 3.62 27.44
N SER A 13 -23.71 4.85 27.36
CA SER A 13 -22.81 5.28 26.33
C SER A 13 -21.56 4.42 26.46
N ILE A 14 -21.40 3.44 25.58
CA ILE A 14 -20.16 2.68 25.45
C ILE A 14 -19.13 3.70 24.93
N LEU A 15 -18.42 4.36 25.85
CA LEU A 15 -17.24 5.14 25.52
C LEU A 15 -16.27 4.17 24.82
N PRO A 16 -15.71 4.50 23.65
CA PRO A 16 -14.70 3.67 23.02
C PRO A 16 -13.57 3.47 24.03
N ALA A 17 -13.12 2.23 24.19
CA ALA A 17 -12.04 1.91 25.12
C ALA A 17 -10.81 2.76 24.74
N GLN A 18 -10.39 3.61 25.68
CA GLN A 18 -9.23 4.47 25.48
C GLN A 18 -7.99 3.61 25.23
N ILE A 19 -7.26 3.87 24.14
CA ILE A 19 -6.05 3.15 23.78
C ILE A 19 -5.00 3.41 24.87
N SER A 20 -4.60 2.34 25.57
CA SER A 20 -3.59 2.45 26.64
C SER A 20 -2.19 2.52 26.02
N VAL A 21 -1.53 3.66 26.15
CA VAL A 21 -0.18 3.93 25.67
C VAL A 21 0.83 3.87 26.81
N ASN A 22 1.90 3.10 26.63
CA ASN A 22 2.96 2.97 27.63
C ASN A 22 4.35 3.01 26.96
N PRO A 23 4.96 4.20 26.79
CA PRO A 23 6.26 4.37 26.16
C PRO A 23 7.39 3.62 26.88
N ASP A 24 7.41 3.65 28.20
CA ASP A 24 8.47 3.01 29.01
C ASP A 24 8.48 1.50 28.81
N LYS A 25 7.31 0.86 28.85
CA LYS A 25 7.17 -0.58 28.58
C LYS A 25 7.59 -0.94 27.16
N ALA A 26 7.36 -0.05 26.21
CA ALA A 26 7.80 -0.20 24.83
C ALA A 26 9.31 0.13 24.64
N GLY A 27 10.00 0.60 25.67
CA GLY A 27 11.40 1.02 25.59
C GLY A 27 11.62 2.28 24.74
N LEU A 28 10.62 3.17 24.73
CA LEU A 28 10.63 4.43 23.98
C LEU A 28 10.69 5.63 24.92
N SER A 29 11.35 6.70 24.48
CA SER A 29 11.43 7.96 25.22
C SER A 29 10.23 8.84 24.92
N GLU A 30 9.46 9.20 25.93
CA GLU A 30 8.32 10.12 25.81
C GLU A 30 8.74 11.48 25.24
N ILE A 31 9.85 12.05 25.74
CA ILE A 31 10.39 13.33 25.26
C ILE A 31 10.74 13.26 23.77
N ARG A 32 11.24 12.12 23.30
CA ARG A 32 11.57 11.93 21.88
C ARG A 32 10.33 11.67 21.03
N LEU A 33 9.29 11.03 21.57
CA LEU A 33 7.99 10.90 20.90
C LEU A 33 7.30 12.24 20.72
N GLN A 34 7.47 13.20 21.65
CA GLN A 34 6.99 14.57 21.45
C GLN A 34 7.57 15.25 20.21
N ARG A 35 8.79 14.87 19.77
CA ARG A 35 9.38 15.38 18.52
C ARG A 35 8.62 14.83 17.31
N LEU A 36 8.15 13.57 17.37
CA LEU A 36 7.28 12.98 16.34
C LEU A 36 5.98 13.76 16.24
N ASN A 37 5.30 13.97 17.37
CA ASN A 37 4.04 14.72 17.42
C ASN A 37 4.23 16.13 16.86
N LYS A 38 5.27 16.85 17.29
CA LYS A 38 5.57 18.19 16.79
C LYS A 38 5.73 18.27 15.27
N ILE A 39 6.34 17.25 14.65
CA ILE A 39 6.51 17.20 13.19
C ILE A 39 5.16 16.90 12.53
N MET A 40 4.40 15.92 13.00
CA MET A 40 3.15 15.51 12.39
C MET A 40 2.05 16.57 12.57
N HIS A 41 1.90 17.11 13.79
CA HIS A 41 0.99 18.22 14.06
C HIS A 41 1.35 19.46 13.25
N GLY A 42 2.65 19.79 13.17
CA GLY A 42 3.13 20.92 12.36
C GLY A 42 2.81 20.81 10.87
N LEU A 43 2.67 19.60 10.32
CA LEU A 43 2.20 19.40 8.94
C LEU A 43 0.69 19.70 8.81
N VAL A 44 -0.09 19.35 9.82
CA VAL A 44 -1.53 19.64 9.88
C VAL A 44 -1.76 21.16 10.08
N ASP A 45 -1.10 21.77 11.06
CA ASP A 45 -1.22 23.18 11.39
C ASP A 45 -0.82 24.09 10.20
N GLN A 46 0.19 23.64 9.42
CA GLN A 46 0.61 24.29 8.17
C GLN A 46 -0.27 23.93 6.97
N LYS A 47 -1.41 23.25 7.18
CA LYS A 47 -2.36 22.82 6.14
C LYS A 47 -1.69 22.02 4.99
N LYS A 48 -0.64 21.28 5.30
CA LYS A 48 0.04 20.39 4.32
C LYS A 48 -0.61 19.02 4.22
N ILE A 49 -1.26 18.58 5.28
CA ILE A 49 -2.11 17.38 5.37
C ILE A 49 -3.37 17.73 6.17
N ALA A 50 -4.45 17.02 5.93
CA ALA A 50 -5.72 17.23 6.65
C ALA A 50 -5.65 16.75 8.10
N GLY A 51 -5.07 15.59 8.29
CA GLY A 51 -4.89 14.95 9.59
C GLY A 51 -3.93 13.77 9.46
N ALA A 52 -3.47 13.27 10.59
CA ALA A 52 -2.58 12.12 10.70
C ALA A 52 -2.94 11.25 11.90
N GLN A 53 -2.84 9.94 11.70
CA GLN A 53 -2.77 8.95 12.76
C GLN A 53 -1.41 8.27 12.74
N THR A 54 -0.77 8.17 13.89
CA THR A 54 0.52 7.49 14.05
C THR A 54 0.48 6.49 15.19
N ALA A 55 1.03 5.30 14.97
CA ALA A 55 1.11 4.26 16.00
C ALA A 55 2.48 3.60 16.00
N ILE A 56 3.01 3.29 17.19
CA ILE A 56 4.21 2.50 17.40
C ILE A 56 3.92 1.44 18.45
N ILE A 57 4.06 0.20 18.06
CA ILE A 57 3.99 -0.96 18.94
C ILE A 57 5.37 -1.56 19.03
N ARG A 58 5.88 -1.78 20.25
CA ARG A 58 7.20 -2.39 20.47
C ARG A 58 7.18 -3.21 21.74
N ASN A 59 7.86 -4.34 21.76
CA ASN A 59 7.90 -5.28 22.89
C ASN A 59 6.46 -5.66 23.35
N GLY A 60 5.55 -5.90 22.40
CA GLY A 60 4.16 -6.23 22.64
C GLY A 60 3.29 -5.10 23.23
N SER A 61 3.84 -3.89 23.46
CA SER A 61 3.13 -2.74 24.06
C SER A 61 2.92 -1.61 23.06
N ILE A 62 1.78 -0.92 23.13
CA ILE A 62 1.55 0.32 22.39
C ILE A 62 2.38 1.42 23.08
N GLY A 63 3.50 1.80 22.47
CA GLY A 63 4.38 2.84 23.00
C GLY A 63 4.01 4.24 22.54
N HIS A 64 3.22 4.34 21.46
CA HIS A 64 2.74 5.60 20.93
C HIS A 64 1.47 5.36 20.11
N TYR A 65 0.50 6.22 20.29
CA TYR A 65 -0.70 6.34 19.46
C TYR A 65 -1.16 7.78 19.50
N ASP A 66 -1.24 8.43 18.35
CA ASP A 66 -1.60 9.85 18.26
C ASP A 66 -2.52 10.08 17.07
N THR A 67 -3.56 10.86 17.29
CA THR A 67 -4.58 11.22 16.30
C THR A 67 -4.74 12.72 16.31
N TYR A 68 -4.44 13.39 15.18
CA TYR A 68 -4.47 14.84 15.11
C TYR A 68 -5.00 15.36 13.77
N GLY A 69 -5.84 16.41 13.83
CA GLY A 69 -6.38 17.11 12.67
C GLY A 69 -7.76 16.61 12.27
N TYR A 70 -8.05 16.62 10.96
CA TYR A 70 -9.39 16.44 10.41
C TYR A 70 -9.47 15.19 9.53
N ALA A 71 -10.59 14.46 9.65
CA ALA A 71 -11.04 13.46 8.69
C ALA A 71 -11.60 14.13 7.42
N ASP A 72 -12.22 15.31 7.59
CA ASP A 72 -12.74 16.15 6.52
C ASP A 72 -12.61 17.62 6.93
N ILE A 73 -11.82 18.40 6.18
CA ILE A 73 -11.55 19.81 6.48
C ILE A 73 -12.80 20.66 6.18
N ASP A 74 -13.46 20.41 5.04
CA ASP A 74 -14.57 21.24 4.57
C ASP A 74 -15.76 21.15 5.52
N ASN A 75 -16.02 19.95 6.04
CA ASN A 75 -17.06 19.69 7.03
C ASN A 75 -16.59 19.86 8.48
N LYS A 76 -15.34 20.31 8.70
CA LYS A 76 -14.71 20.45 10.03
C LYS A 76 -14.83 19.19 10.89
N LYS A 77 -14.83 18.01 10.25
CA LYS A 77 -14.97 16.73 10.90
C LYS A 77 -13.62 16.30 11.49
N PRO A 78 -13.50 16.12 12.81
CA PRO A 78 -12.25 15.74 13.43
C PRO A 78 -11.86 14.30 13.03
N LEU A 79 -10.57 14.04 13.05
CA LEU A 79 -10.05 12.69 12.94
C LEU A 79 -10.22 11.98 14.30
N HIS A 80 -10.64 10.73 14.30
CA HIS A 80 -10.84 9.89 15.49
C HIS A 80 -10.01 8.61 15.41
N ASP A 81 -9.75 7.96 16.55
CA ASP A 81 -8.93 6.74 16.64
C ASP A 81 -9.48 5.58 15.79
N ASP A 82 -10.78 5.57 15.55
CA ASP A 82 -11.48 4.58 14.74
C ASP A 82 -11.75 5.04 13.30
N SER A 83 -11.14 6.14 12.85
CA SER A 83 -11.29 6.63 11.48
C SER A 83 -10.81 5.60 10.45
N ILE A 84 -11.57 5.50 9.36
CA ILE A 84 -11.31 4.55 8.25
C ILE A 84 -10.60 5.29 7.12
N PHE A 85 -9.51 4.70 6.62
CA PHE A 85 -8.66 5.26 5.59
C PHE A 85 -8.66 4.40 4.32
N ARG A 86 -8.51 5.02 3.16
CA ARG A 86 -8.12 4.31 1.94
C ARG A 86 -6.67 3.90 2.08
N ILE A 87 -6.42 2.59 2.20
CA ILE A 87 -5.06 2.09 2.39
C ILE A 87 -4.34 1.79 1.06
N TYR A 88 -5.06 1.86 -0.07
CA TYR A 88 -4.50 1.65 -1.39
C TYR A 88 -3.50 0.48 -1.43
N SER A 89 -2.24 0.75 -1.78
CA SER A 89 -1.24 -0.30 -1.99
C SER A 89 -0.83 -1.07 -0.72
N MET A 90 -1.25 -0.64 0.47
CA MET A 90 -1.15 -1.48 1.66
C MET A 90 -2.11 -2.70 1.59
N THR A 91 -3.01 -2.77 0.61
CA THR A 91 -3.77 -3.98 0.22
C THR A 91 -2.85 -5.13 -0.21
N LYS A 92 -1.73 -4.82 -0.87
CA LYS A 92 -0.84 -5.83 -1.49
C LYS A 92 -0.26 -6.86 -0.53
N PRO A 93 0.28 -6.47 0.64
CA PRO A 93 0.72 -7.43 1.65
C PRO A 93 -0.36 -8.40 2.07
N ILE A 94 -1.59 -7.91 2.30
CA ILE A 94 -2.74 -8.73 2.71
C ILE A 94 -3.08 -9.76 1.63
N VAL A 95 -3.20 -9.34 0.37
CA VAL A 95 -3.49 -10.23 -0.76
C VAL A 95 -2.35 -11.20 -1.02
N SER A 96 -1.09 -10.79 -0.81
CA SER A 96 0.06 -11.69 -0.91
C SER A 96 0.03 -12.78 0.16
N VAL A 97 -0.30 -12.44 1.41
CA VAL A 97 -0.53 -13.40 2.50
C VAL A 97 -1.65 -14.37 2.12
N ALA A 98 -2.77 -13.87 1.62
CA ALA A 98 -3.91 -14.70 1.19
C ALA A 98 -3.51 -15.71 0.10
N LEU A 99 -2.73 -15.28 -0.88
CA LEU A 99 -2.24 -16.20 -1.92
C LEU A 99 -1.27 -17.24 -1.33
N MET A 100 -0.41 -16.85 -0.38
CA MET A 100 0.50 -17.78 0.27
C MET A 100 -0.20 -18.78 1.21
N MET A 101 -1.40 -18.49 1.70
CA MET A 101 -2.24 -19.51 2.39
C MET A 101 -2.61 -20.64 1.43
N LEU A 102 -3.01 -20.32 0.20
CA LEU A 102 -3.31 -21.32 -0.84
C LEU A 102 -2.05 -22.08 -1.30
N TYR A 103 -0.88 -21.45 -1.23
CA TYR A 103 0.41 -22.12 -1.44
C TYR A 103 0.65 -23.17 -0.35
N GLU A 104 0.44 -22.87 0.93
CA GLU A 104 0.56 -23.84 2.03
C GLU A 104 -0.48 -24.97 1.94
N GLU A 105 -1.65 -24.70 1.37
CA GLU A 105 -2.65 -25.74 1.04
C GLU A 105 -2.27 -26.62 -0.17
N GLY A 106 -1.10 -26.38 -0.80
CA GLY A 106 -0.62 -27.15 -1.95
C GLY A 106 -1.40 -26.90 -3.24
N LYS A 107 -2.16 -25.81 -3.35
CA LYS A 107 -2.95 -25.50 -4.54
C LYS A 107 -2.11 -25.13 -5.76
N PHE A 108 -0.88 -24.69 -5.56
CA PHE A 108 0.07 -24.34 -6.62
C PHE A 108 1.50 -24.36 -6.10
N LEU A 109 2.47 -24.31 -7.03
CA LEU A 109 3.88 -24.03 -6.75
C LEU A 109 4.23 -22.61 -7.17
N LEU A 110 5.14 -21.95 -6.46
CA LEU A 110 5.63 -20.61 -6.82
C LEU A 110 6.24 -20.55 -8.23
N THR A 111 6.73 -21.68 -8.72
CA THR A 111 7.30 -21.87 -10.06
C THR A 111 6.26 -22.27 -11.13
N ASP A 112 5.01 -22.47 -10.74
CA ASP A 112 3.95 -22.73 -11.73
C ASP A 112 3.76 -21.56 -12.65
N PRO A 113 3.56 -21.78 -13.97
CA PRO A 113 3.19 -20.72 -14.89
C PRO A 113 1.75 -20.25 -14.62
N VAL A 114 1.55 -18.96 -14.53
CA VAL A 114 0.24 -18.35 -14.22
C VAL A 114 -0.84 -18.83 -15.20
N HIS A 115 -0.49 -19.05 -16.47
CA HIS A 115 -1.47 -19.47 -17.49
C HIS A 115 -2.02 -20.89 -17.29
N LYS A 116 -1.47 -21.67 -16.35
CA LYS A 116 -2.06 -22.95 -15.89
C LYS A 116 -3.42 -22.71 -15.22
N TYR A 117 -3.59 -21.57 -14.58
CA TYR A 117 -4.77 -21.16 -13.82
C TYR A 117 -5.55 -20.04 -14.50
N ILE A 118 -4.87 -19.18 -15.27
CA ILE A 118 -5.42 -18.05 -16.02
C ILE A 118 -5.02 -18.19 -17.49
N PRO A 119 -5.77 -18.97 -18.28
CA PRO A 119 -5.41 -19.32 -19.67
C PRO A 119 -5.18 -18.14 -20.59
N GLU A 120 -5.83 -16.98 -20.31
CA GLU A 120 -5.68 -15.72 -21.05
C GLU A 120 -4.22 -15.26 -21.14
N PHE A 121 -3.38 -15.66 -20.18
CA PHE A 121 -1.95 -15.27 -20.13
C PHE A 121 -1.01 -16.22 -20.88
N LYS A 122 -1.52 -17.23 -21.62
CA LYS A 122 -0.70 -18.19 -22.38
C LYS A 122 0.12 -17.54 -23.50
N ASN A 123 -0.42 -16.50 -24.12
CA ASN A 123 0.18 -15.88 -25.32
C ASN A 123 0.48 -14.40 -25.15
N LEU A 124 0.91 -14.00 -23.96
CA LEU A 124 1.28 -12.61 -23.68
C LEU A 124 2.39 -12.13 -24.62
N LYS A 125 2.32 -10.85 -24.94
CA LYS A 125 3.28 -10.16 -25.79
C LYS A 125 4.17 -9.25 -24.94
N VAL A 126 5.42 -9.06 -25.38
CA VAL A 126 6.39 -8.17 -24.74
C VAL A 126 6.77 -7.05 -25.70
N HIS A 127 6.82 -5.85 -25.20
CA HIS A 127 7.33 -4.70 -25.91
C HIS A 127 8.85 -4.81 -26.11
N ARG A 128 9.31 -4.61 -27.33
CA ARG A 128 10.71 -4.63 -27.74
C ARG A 128 11.11 -3.26 -28.29
N PRO A 129 11.93 -2.49 -27.60
CA PRO A 129 12.53 -1.30 -28.19
C PRO A 129 13.51 -1.77 -29.28
N LEU A 130 13.50 -1.10 -30.45
CA LEU A 130 14.39 -1.45 -31.55
C LEU A 130 15.85 -1.15 -31.18
N PHE A 131 16.08 -0.15 -30.32
CA PHE A 131 17.40 0.22 -29.83
C PHE A 131 17.44 0.14 -28.30
N PRO A 132 18.55 -0.37 -27.73
CA PRO A 132 18.72 -0.41 -26.26
C PRO A 132 18.63 1.00 -25.66
N ASN A 133 17.91 1.15 -24.56
CA ASN A 133 17.73 2.43 -23.87
C ASN A 133 19.05 3.19 -23.53
N ARG A 134 20.18 2.48 -23.43
CA ARG A 134 21.51 3.10 -23.22
C ARG A 134 21.91 4.11 -24.31
N LEU A 135 21.44 3.95 -25.54
CA LEU A 135 21.70 4.89 -26.63
C LEU A 135 20.73 6.07 -26.65
N LEU A 136 19.57 5.95 -26.00
CA LEU A 136 18.50 6.95 -26.02
C LEU A 136 18.54 7.92 -24.84
N THR A 137 19.29 7.61 -23.77
CA THR A 137 19.38 8.44 -22.55
C THR A 137 20.45 9.54 -22.64
N SER A 138 21.32 9.53 -23.64
CA SER A 138 22.22 10.65 -23.86
C SER A 138 21.44 11.83 -24.47
N ARG A 139 21.42 12.97 -23.78
CA ARG A 139 20.81 14.25 -24.21
C ARG A 139 21.18 14.71 -25.63
N LYS A 140 22.21 14.09 -26.27
CA LYS A 140 22.74 14.45 -27.55
C LYS A 140 22.03 13.82 -28.77
N TRP A 141 21.19 12.78 -28.58
CA TRP A 141 20.54 12.07 -29.68
C TRP A 141 19.03 12.14 -29.59
N ASN A 142 18.48 13.35 -29.61
CA ASN A 142 17.05 13.57 -29.82
C ASN A 142 16.71 13.32 -31.32
N MET A 143 17.11 12.16 -31.84
CA MET A 143 16.77 11.76 -33.21
C MET A 143 15.31 11.27 -33.26
N TRP A 144 14.42 12.22 -33.37
CA TRP A 144 13.09 12.03 -33.90
C TRP A 144 13.20 11.57 -35.39
N PRO A 145 12.66 10.40 -35.81
CA PRO A 145 11.55 9.60 -35.21
C PRO A 145 11.93 8.18 -34.75
N ILE A 146 13.21 7.83 -34.58
CA ILE A 146 13.70 6.44 -34.38
C ILE A 146 13.22 5.85 -33.05
N ASN A 147 13.04 6.66 -32.02
CA ASN A 147 12.51 6.21 -30.71
C ASN A 147 11.04 5.81 -30.75
N LYS A 148 10.34 5.98 -31.88
CA LYS A 148 8.95 5.52 -32.08
C LYS A 148 8.87 4.13 -32.70
N ILE A 149 9.98 3.58 -33.20
CA ILE A 149 9.98 2.25 -33.80
C ILE A 149 10.13 1.22 -32.69
N HIS A 150 9.05 0.52 -32.42
CA HIS A 150 8.99 -0.58 -31.50
C HIS A 150 8.15 -1.68 -32.11
N TYR A 151 8.46 -2.89 -31.74
CA TYR A 151 7.65 -4.04 -32.11
C TYR A 151 7.23 -4.80 -30.86
N VAL A 152 6.25 -5.64 -31.01
CA VAL A 152 5.71 -6.49 -29.97
C VAL A 152 5.88 -7.94 -30.42
N SER A 153 6.49 -8.76 -29.60
CA SER A 153 6.65 -10.19 -29.87
C SER A 153 6.11 -11.03 -28.73
N LYS A 154 5.87 -12.30 -28.98
CA LYS A 154 5.49 -13.26 -27.93
C LYS A 154 6.56 -13.27 -26.81
N ALA A 155 6.14 -13.36 -25.56
CA ALA A 155 7.02 -13.57 -24.42
C ALA A 155 7.80 -14.89 -24.60
N LYS A 156 9.10 -14.86 -24.32
CA LYS A 156 9.96 -16.06 -24.41
C LYS A 156 9.78 -17.02 -23.25
N LYS A 157 9.31 -16.50 -22.11
CA LYS A 157 9.04 -17.24 -20.89
C LYS A 157 7.63 -16.94 -20.40
N PRO A 158 6.95 -17.90 -19.77
CA PRO A 158 5.69 -17.63 -19.07
C PRO A 158 5.94 -16.74 -17.85
N ILE A 159 4.92 -16.02 -17.39
CA ILE A 159 4.91 -15.45 -16.06
C ILE A 159 4.75 -16.59 -15.06
N LEU A 160 5.61 -16.66 -14.07
CA LEU A 160 5.47 -17.57 -12.94
C LEU A 160 4.71 -16.88 -11.79
N ILE A 161 4.07 -17.64 -10.89
CA ILE A 161 3.32 -17.07 -9.77
C ILE A 161 4.24 -16.21 -8.88
N ILE A 162 5.46 -16.63 -8.64
CA ILE A 162 6.46 -15.83 -7.91
C ILE A 162 6.73 -14.48 -8.57
N ASP A 163 6.64 -14.38 -9.91
CA ASP A 163 6.84 -13.12 -10.63
C ASP A 163 5.73 -12.10 -10.37
N LEU A 164 4.51 -12.56 -10.07
CA LEU A 164 3.43 -11.69 -9.63
C LEU A 164 3.71 -11.11 -8.23
N LEU A 165 4.02 -11.98 -7.27
CA LEU A 165 4.24 -11.63 -5.86
C LEU A 165 5.41 -10.66 -5.67
N ARG A 166 6.47 -10.78 -6.47
CA ARG A 166 7.68 -9.94 -6.40
C ARG A 166 7.76 -8.84 -7.47
N HIS A 167 6.69 -8.60 -8.22
CA HIS A 167 6.61 -7.59 -9.29
C HIS A 167 7.66 -7.76 -10.42
N THR A 168 7.99 -8.98 -10.80
CA THR A 168 8.88 -9.27 -11.94
C THR A 168 8.15 -9.81 -13.16
N SER A 169 6.82 -9.80 -13.15
CA SER A 169 5.97 -10.29 -14.24
C SER A 169 6.08 -9.52 -15.55
N GLY A 170 6.50 -8.25 -15.50
CA GLY A 170 6.49 -7.34 -16.65
C GLY A 170 5.20 -6.51 -16.77
N PHE A 171 4.21 -6.72 -15.91
CA PHE A 171 3.04 -5.83 -15.81
C PHE A 171 3.42 -4.47 -15.19
N GLY A 172 2.64 -3.42 -15.49
CA GLY A 172 2.78 -2.07 -14.92
C GLY A 172 1.43 -1.44 -14.62
N TYR A 173 1.41 -0.13 -14.39
CA TYR A 173 0.18 0.67 -14.21
C TYR A 173 -0.11 1.63 -15.37
N GLY A 174 0.84 1.82 -16.28
CA GLY A 174 0.73 2.87 -17.29
C GLY A 174 1.10 4.28 -16.80
N TRP A 175 1.66 4.42 -15.60
CA TRP A 175 2.05 5.70 -14.99
C TRP A 175 3.47 6.16 -15.37
N GLY A 176 3.98 5.67 -16.46
CA GLY A 176 5.33 5.99 -16.93
C GLY A 176 5.41 7.28 -17.76
N PRO A 177 6.59 7.53 -18.38
CA PRO A 177 6.86 8.73 -19.16
C PRO A 177 6.20 8.70 -20.56
N ASN A 178 5.00 8.17 -20.68
CA ASN A 178 4.24 8.06 -21.93
C ASN A 178 4.90 7.15 -22.99
N THR A 179 5.45 6.02 -22.55
CA THR A 179 5.96 4.98 -23.45
C THR A 179 4.83 4.36 -24.31
N TYR A 180 5.19 3.53 -25.27
CA TYR A 180 4.20 2.77 -26.05
C TYR A 180 3.29 1.92 -25.13
N VAL A 181 3.88 1.24 -24.14
CA VAL A 181 3.13 0.39 -23.22
C VAL A 181 2.25 1.24 -22.29
N ASP A 182 2.77 2.37 -21.75
CA ASP A 182 1.96 3.28 -20.93
C ASP A 182 0.70 3.73 -21.67
N ARG A 183 0.83 4.11 -22.95
CA ARG A 183 -0.34 4.49 -23.78
C ARG A 183 -1.34 3.34 -23.96
N LYS A 184 -0.87 2.08 -24.04
CA LYS A 184 -1.77 0.91 -24.12
C LYS A 184 -2.55 0.72 -22.83
N TYR A 185 -1.87 0.81 -21.67
CA TYR A 185 -2.54 0.77 -20.35
C TYR A 185 -3.58 1.89 -20.21
N ASN A 186 -3.20 3.13 -20.55
CA ASN A 186 -4.07 4.29 -20.42
C ASN A 186 -5.29 4.20 -21.35
N LYS A 187 -5.10 3.73 -22.60
CA LYS A 187 -6.20 3.48 -23.53
C LYS A 187 -7.13 2.38 -23.04
N ALA A 188 -6.58 1.31 -22.48
CA ALA A 188 -7.33 0.18 -21.98
C ALA A 188 -8.03 0.48 -20.64
N LYS A 189 -7.66 1.56 -19.92
CA LYS A 189 -8.23 1.91 -18.60
C LYS A 189 -8.33 0.69 -17.68
N ILE A 190 -7.24 -0.04 -17.52
CA ILE A 190 -7.18 -1.40 -16.94
C ILE A 190 -7.88 -1.49 -15.57
N LEU A 191 -7.70 -0.49 -14.70
CA LEU A 191 -8.30 -0.49 -13.35
C LEU A 191 -9.77 -0.02 -13.32
N ASN A 192 -10.34 0.39 -14.44
CA ASN A 192 -11.74 0.79 -14.53
C ASN A 192 -12.54 -0.32 -15.23
N ARG A 193 -12.75 -1.43 -14.53
CA ARG A 193 -13.46 -2.62 -15.01
C ARG A 193 -14.59 -2.99 -14.06
N LYS A 194 -15.55 -3.78 -14.59
CA LYS A 194 -16.72 -4.22 -13.80
C LYS A 194 -16.37 -5.29 -12.77
N ASN A 195 -15.38 -6.14 -13.05
CA ASN A 195 -14.96 -7.23 -12.17
C ASN A 195 -13.56 -7.72 -12.50
N ASN A 196 -13.02 -8.61 -11.68
CA ASN A 196 -11.68 -9.16 -11.83
C ASN A 196 -11.51 -9.97 -13.14
N LYS A 197 -12.54 -10.67 -13.60
CA LYS A 197 -12.49 -11.43 -14.86
C LYS A 197 -12.36 -10.52 -16.08
N GLU A 198 -13.11 -9.43 -16.13
CA GLU A 198 -12.99 -8.42 -17.20
C GLU A 198 -11.60 -7.73 -17.15
N PHE A 199 -11.10 -7.44 -15.95
CA PHE A 199 -9.74 -6.92 -15.77
C PHE A 199 -8.69 -7.84 -16.39
N ILE A 200 -8.73 -9.15 -16.14
CA ILE A 200 -7.80 -10.14 -16.70
C ILE A 200 -7.90 -10.20 -18.22
N SER A 201 -9.11 -10.24 -18.75
CA SER A 201 -9.35 -10.27 -20.21
C SER A 201 -8.71 -9.07 -20.89
N GLU A 202 -8.90 -7.86 -20.37
CA GLU A 202 -8.30 -6.64 -20.94
C GLU A 202 -6.80 -6.59 -20.74
N LEU A 203 -6.30 -7.00 -19.57
CA LEU A 203 -4.87 -7.01 -19.27
C LEU A 203 -4.11 -7.95 -20.22
N SER A 204 -4.71 -9.06 -20.64
CA SER A 204 -4.10 -10.01 -21.57
C SER A 204 -3.81 -9.41 -22.96
N ASN A 205 -4.49 -8.33 -23.33
CA ASN A 205 -4.31 -7.61 -24.59
C ASN A 205 -3.23 -6.52 -24.54
N VAL A 206 -2.73 -6.20 -23.32
CA VAL A 206 -1.69 -5.17 -23.16
C VAL A 206 -0.31 -5.84 -23.10
N PRO A 207 0.68 -5.36 -23.87
CA PRO A 207 2.00 -5.96 -23.85
C PRO A 207 2.72 -5.70 -22.52
N LEU A 208 3.53 -6.66 -22.12
CA LEU A 208 4.43 -6.54 -20.98
C LEU A 208 5.53 -5.51 -21.27
N TYR A 209 6.03 -4.83 -20.24
CA TYR A 209 7.14 -3.88 -20.36
C TYR A 209 8.49 -4.56 -20.60
N HIS A 210 8.66 -5.78 -20.06
CA HIS A 210 9.86 -6.59 -20.19
C HIS A 210 9.53 -8.08 -20.09
N GLU A 211 10.48 -8.95 -20.40
CA GLU A 211 10.32 -10.39 -20.22
C GLU A 211 10.05 -10.74 -18.76
N PRO A 212 9.14 -11.69 -18.49
CA PRO A 212 8.94 -12.20 -17.15
C PRO A 212 10.24 -12.65 -16.50
N GLY A 213 10.44 -12.27 -15.24
CA GLY A 213 11.63 -12.59 -14.45
C GLY A 213 12.90 -11.81 -14.80
N SER A 214 12.86 -10.85 -15.76
CA SER A 214 14.06 -10.14 -16.23
C SER A 214 14.27 -8.75 -15.63
N GLY A 215 13.36 -8.27 -14.81
CA GLY A 215 13.45 -6.96 -14.17
C GLY A 215 12.30 -6.76 -13.18
N TRP A 216 12.40 -5.73 -12.37
CA TRP A 216 11.35 -5.34 -11.45
C TRP A 216 10.53 -4.17 -11.98
N ARG A 217 9.22 -4.28 -11.93
CA ARG A 217 8.30 -3.19 -12.28
C ARG A 217 7.05 -3.22 -11.43
N TYR A 218 6.89 -2.18 -10.64
CA TYR A 218 5.67 -1.99 -9.85
C TYR A 218 4.45 -1.82 -10.74
N GLY A 219 3.40 -2.60 -10.47
CA GLY A 219 2.21 -2.60 -11.31
C GLY A 219 1.09 -3.48 -10.77
N VAL A 220 0.18 -3.86 -11.66
CA VAL A 220 -1.06 -4.60 -11.37
C VAL A 220 -0.86 -6.09 -11.06
N SER A 221 0.37 -6.53 -10.77
CA SER A 221 0.64 -7.94 -10.50
C SER A 221 -0.17 -8.49 -9.32
N THR A 222 -0.39 -7.68 -8.27
CA THR A 222 -1.16 -8.13 -7.10
C THR A 222 -2.68 -8.10 -7.36
N ASP A 223 -3.16 -7.31 -8.32
CA ASP A 223 -4.54 -7.42 -8.81
C ASP A 223 -4.74 -8.80 -9.48
N VAL A 224 -3.74 -9.27 -10.24
CA VAL A 224 -3.73 -10.63 -10.80
C VAL A 224 -3.67 -11.69 -9.69
N CYS A 225 -2.89 -11.46 -8.61
CA CYS A 225 -2.92 -12.34 -7.44
C CYS A 225 -4.32 -12.43 -6.82
N GLY A 226 -5.05 -11.31 -6.75
CA GLY A 226 -6.45 -11.29 -6.29
C GLY A 226 -7.35 -12.20 -7.11
N TYR A 227 -7.28 -12.10 -8.44
CA TYR A 227 -8.05 -12.99 -9.31
C TYR A 227 -7.59 -14.45 -9.21
N LEU A 228 -6.28 -14.68 -9.05
CA LEU A 228 -5.76 -16.04 -8.88
C LEU A 228 -6.29 -16.69 -7.58
N ILE A 229 -6.48 -15.91 -6.50
CA ILE A 229 -7.13 -16.37 -5.27
C ILE A 229 -8.58 -16.80 -5.58
N GLU A 230 -9.33 -16.02 -6.35
CA GLU A 230 -10.70 -16.38 -6.74
C GLU A 230 -10.74 -17.70 -7.52
N VAL A 231 -9.85 -17.88 -8.50
CA VAL A 231 -9.75 -19.10 -9.31
C VAL A 231 -9.39 -20.33 -8.47
N LEU A 232 -8.43 -20.19 -7.55
CA LEU A 232 -7.91 -21.31 -6.75
C LEU A 232 -8.83 -21.69 -5.58
N SER A 233 -9.55 -20.73 -5.02
CA SER A 233 -10.42 -20.93 -3.84
C SER A 233 -11.89 -21.20 -4.23
N GLY A 234 -12.31 -20.77 -5.40
CA GLY A 234 -13.73 -20.77 -5.81
C GLY A 234 -14.59 -19.72 -5.10
N LYS A 235 -14.00 -18.81 -4.31
CA LYS A 235 -14.66 -17.68 -3.63
C LYS A 235 -14.26 -16.37 -4.29
N ASN A 236 -15.08 -15.33 -4.20
CA ASN A 236 -14.63 -14.00 -4.57
C ASN A 236 -13.56 -13.51 -3.55
N LEU A 237 -12.76 -12.52 -3.95
CA LEU A 237 -11.62 -12.06 -3.15
C LEU A 237 -12.05 -11.51 -1.78
N ASP A 238 -13.16 -10.76 -1.71
CA ASP A 238 -13.68 -10.18 -0.46
C ASP A 238 -14.10 -11.26 0.54
N GLU A 239 -14.86 -12.26 0.07
CA GLU A 239 -15.25 -13.41 0.89
C GLU A 239 -14.04 -14.18 1.42
N PHE A 240 -13.05 -14.42 0.54
CA PHE A 240 -11.85 -15.14 0.94
C PHE A 240 -11.06 -14.39 2.01
N LEU A 241 -10.79 -13.09 1.80
CA LEU A 241 -10.06 -12.27 2.77
C LEU A 241 -10.81 -12.14 4.09
N THR A 242 -12.12 -11.93 4.02
CA THR A 242 -12.98 -11.82 5.21
C THR A 242 -12.94 -13.10 6.05
N ASP A 243 -13.12 -14.27 5.42
CA ASP A 243 -13.18 -15.53 6.15
C ASP A 243 -11.82 -15.99 6.67
N LYS A 244 -10.75 -15.77 5.88
CA LYS A 244 -9.43 -16.36 6.13
C LYS A 244 -8.47 -15.44 6.85
N ILE A 245 -8.68 -14.11 6.80
CA ILE A 245 -7.78 -13.12 7.39
C ILE A 245 -8.54 -12.17 8.33
N PHE A 246 -9.59 -11.48 7.85
CA PHE A 246 -10.17 -10.40 8.63
C PHE A 246 -10.89 -10.90 9.89
N LYS A 247 -11.76 -11.89 9.78
CA LYS A 247 -12.44 -12.50 10.95
C LYS A 247 -11.46 -13.12 11.94
N PRO A 248 -10.51 -13.99 11.54
CA PRO A 248 -9.55 -14.58 12.47
C PRO A 248 -8.65 -13.57 13.19
N LEU A 249 -8.33 -12.45 12.54
CA LEU A 249 -7.51 -11.38 13.11
C LEU A 249 -8.33 -10.27 13.79
N ASN A 250 -9.66 -10.38 13.83
CA ASN A 250 -10.57 -9.35 14.34
C ASN A 250 -10.40 -7.98 13.65
N MET A 251 -10.19 -7.99 12.32
CA MET A 251 -10.09 -6.80 11.47
C MET A 251 -11.49 -6.41 10.98
N THR A 252 -12.28 -5.80 11.84
CA THR A 252 -13.72 -5.58 11.61
C THR A 252 -14.04 -4.36 10.74
N ASP A 253 -13.05 -3.52 10.48
CA ASP A 253 -13.17 -2.27 9.72
C ASP A 253 -12.35 -2.29 8.41
N THR A 254 -11.92 -3.49 7.98
CA THR A 254 -11.18 -3.68 6.73
C THR A 254 -12.10 -4.26 5.65
N HIS A 255 -12.31 -3.52 4.56
CA HIS A 255 -13.30 -3.84 3.53
C HIS A 255 -12.86 -3.40 2.15
N PHE A 256 -13.40 -4.00 1.08
CA PHE A 256 -13.38 -3.43 -0.27
C PHE A 256 -14.46 -2.36 -0.46
N GLN A 257 -15.62 -2.57 0.14
CA GLN A 257 -16.73 -1.62 0.12
C GLN A 257 -17.02 -1.11 1.53
N LEU A 258 -17.10 0.19 1.69
CA LEU A 258 -17.45 0.83 2.96
C LEU A 258 -18.89 0.50 3.35
N PRO A 259 -19.14 -0.12 4.51
CA PRO A 259 -20.50 -0.31 5.00
C PRO A 259 -21.21 1.02 5.29
N ASN A 260 -22.50 1.12 4.93
CA ASN A 260 -23.26 2.36 5.07
C ASN A 260 -23.28 2.93 6.50
N ASN A 261 -23.30 2.06 7.51
CA ASN A 261 -23.28 2.47 8.93
C ASN A 261 -21.89 2.92 9.41
N LYS A 262 -20.87 2.95 8.55
CA LYS A 262 -19.49 3.39 8.86
C LYS A 262 -19.07 4.62 8.09
N ILE A 263 -19.93 5.21 7.28
CA ILE A 263 -19.63 6.40 6.44
C ILE A 263 -19.13 7.56 7.31
N ASP A 264 -19.69 7.74 8.49
CA ASP A 264 -19.29 8.81 9.41
C ASP A 264 -17.85 8.66 9.94
N ARG A 265 -17.23 7.50 9.80
CA ARG A 265 -15.85 7.25 10.21
C ARG A 265 -14.87 7.34 9.04
N PHE A 266 -15.37 7.49 7.81
CA PHE A 266 -14.53 7.52 6.62
C PHE A 266 -13.92 8.90 6.40
N THR A 267 -12.65 8.93 6.01
CA THR A 267 -11.88 10.15 5.78
C THR A 267 -12.03 10.64 4.35
N SER A 268 -11.98 11.95 4.10
CA SER A 268 -11.83 12.52 2.75
C SER A 268 -10.38 12.44 2.28
N ASN A 269 -10.16 12.34 0.97
CA ASN A 269 -8.83 12.21 0.37
C ASN A 269 -8.47 13.50 -0.37
N TYR A 270 -7.21 13.92 -0.24
CA TYR A 270 -6.73 15.22 -0.67
C TYR A 270 -5.59 15.12 -1.67
N ILE A 271 -5.40 16.19 -2.43
CA ILE A 271 -4.22 16.45 -3.25
C ILE A 271 -3.75 17.87 -3.00
N ASN A 272 -2.46 18.13 -3.15
CA ASN A 272 -1.96 19.51 -3.14
C ASN A 272 -2.48 20.28 -4.35
N ASN A 273 -3.16 21.38 -4.11
CA ASN A 273 -3.78 22.23 -5.14
C ASN A 273 -2.76 22.94 -6.06
N ILE A 274 -1.49 22.94 -5.69
CA ILE A 274 -0.45 23.64 -6.44
C ILE A 274 0.28 22.66 -7.36
N PRO A 275 0.17 22.80 -8.72
CA PRO A 275 0.91 21.98 -9.65
C PRO A 275 2.43 22.01 -9.40
N LYS A 276 3.12 20.85 -9.47
CA LYS A 276 4.58 20.74 -9.20
C LYS A 276 5.43 21.76 -9.98
N ARG A 277 5.04 22.08 -11.21
CA ARG A 277 5.72 23.09 -12.05
C ARG A 277 5.60 24.50 -11.43
N LEU A 278 4.45 24.86 -10.91
CA LEU A 278 4.21 26.18 -10.30
C LEU A 278 4.88 26.30 -8.94
N ARG A 279 5.00 25.25 -8.14
CA ARG A 279 5.73 25.28 -6.87
C ARG A 279 7.22 25.62 -7.05
N LYS A 280 7.87 25.07 -8.10
CA LYS A 280 9.27 25.43 -8.43
C LYS A 280 9.41 26.86 -8.88
N LEU A 281 8.50 27.33 -9.73
CA LEU A 281 8.48 28.72 -10.20
C LEU A 281 8.18 29.70 -9.06
N ALA A 282 7.21 29.41 -8.23
CA ALA A 282 6.88 30.24 -7.05
C ALA A 282 8.07 30.43 -6.11
N LYS A 283 8.82 29.33 -5.84
CA LYS A 283 10.03 29.40 -5.01
C LYS A 283 11.14 30.25 -5.64
N VAL A 284 11.23 30.28 -6.98
CA VAL A 284 12.22 31.10 -7.72
C VAL A 284 11.81 32.57 -7.76
N PHE A 285 10.51 32.87 -7.87
CA PHE A 285 9.99 34.23 -8.00
C PHE A 285 9.48 34.84 -6.70
N GLY A 286 9.65 34.16 -5.55
CA GLY A 286 9.17 34.65 -4.25
C GLY A 286 7.65 34.78 -4.15
N ILE A 287 6.90 34.08 -5.00
CA ILE A 287 5.44 34.08 -4.98
C ILE A 287 4.95 33.23 -3.80
N SER A 288 4.33 33.83 -2.81
CA SER A 288 3.62 33.10 -1.75
C SER A 288 2.27 32.67 -2.29
N PHE A 289 1.98 31.38 -2.23
CA PHE A 289 0.63 30.87 -2.44
C PHE A 289 -0.15 30.99 -1.12
N ASP A 290 -1.45 31.24 -1.24
CA ASP A 290 -2.35 31.24 -0.10
C ASP A 290 -2.28 29.89 0.63
N PRO A 291 -1.76 29.84 1.86
CA PRO A 291 -1.69 28.59 2.61
C PRO A 291 -3.10 28.05 2.93
N ASP A 292 -4.13 28.88 2.90
CA ASP A 292 -5.49 28.50 3.22
C ASP A 292 -6.16 27.65 2.13
N ASN A 293 -5.57 27.57 0.93
CA ASN A 293 -6.07 26.81 -0.21
C ASN A 293 -5.07 25.73 -0.69
N SER A 294 -4.23 25.21 0.19
CA SER A 294 -3.15 24.29 -0.20
C SER A 294 -3.61 22.86 -0.49
N LEU A 295 -4.76 22.44 0.07
CA LEU A 295 -5.35 21.12 -0.10
C LEU A 295 -6.67 21.19 -0.86
N MET A 296 -6.85 20.31 -1.83
CA MET A 296 -8.09 20.12 -2.57
C MET A 296 -8.59 18.70 -2.36
N VAL A 297 -9.88 18.53 -2.05
CA VAL A 297 -10.51 17.22 -1.96
C VAL A 297 -10.59 16.61 -3.36
N VAL A 298 -10.18 15.37 -3.51
CA VAL A 298 -10.28 14.58 -4.74
C VAL A 298 -11.23 13.41 -4.62
N ASP A 299 -11.56 13.01 -3.39
CA ASP A 299 -12.50 11.93 -3.11
C ASP A 299 -13.14 12.18 -1.72
N HIS A 300 -14.37 12.68 -1.73
CA HIS A 300 -15.13 12.93 -0.51
C HIS A 300 -15.54 11.62 0.17
N ALA A 301 -15.63 11.63 1.49
CA ALA A 301 -16.01 10.47 2.28
C ALA A 301 -17.42 9.95 1.92
N ASP A 302 -18.37 10.84 1.77
CA ASP A 302 -19.81 10.55 1.53
C ASP A 302 -20.16 10.16 0.10
N SER A 303 -19.32 10.52 -0.88
CA SER A 303 -19.56 10.25 -2.32
C SER A 303 -18.49 9.38 -2.99
N SER A 304 -17.63 8.78 -2.18
CA SER A 304 -16.51 7.96 -2.61
C SER A 304 -16.95 6.74 -3.44
N GLU A 305 -16.10 6.33 -4.38
CA GLU A 305 -16.28 5.05 -5.08
C GLU A 305 -16.25 3.86 -4.11
N PHE A 306 -15.56 3.96 -2.97
CA PHE A 306 -15.56 2.93 -1.92
C PHE A 306 -16.90 2.78 -1.18
N SER A 307 -17.78 3.80 -1.21
CA SER A 307 -19.14 3.74 -0.63
C SER A 307 -20.20 3.27 -1.63
N LYS A 308 -19.83 3.11 -2.91
CA LYS A 308 -20.71 2.58 -3.95
C LYS A 308 -20.63 1.06 -4.02
N ASN A 309 -21.43 0.45 -4.92
CA ASN A 309 -21.35 -0.99 -5.20
C ASN A 309 -20.00 -1.33 -5.86
N VAL A 310 -19.04 -1.82 -5.07
CA VAL A 310 -17.71 -2.20 -5.54
C VAL A 310 -17.75 -3.61 -6.11
N THR A 311 -17.58 -3.73 -7.41
CA THR A 311 -17.60 -5.02 -8.12
C THR A 311 -16.24 -5.45 -8.66
N PHE A 312 -15.30 -4.50 -8.87
CA PHE A 312 -13.92 -4.78 -9.16
C PHE A 312 -13.10 -4.78 -7.85
N LEU A 313 -12.75 -5.97 -7.37
CA LEU A 313 -12.02 -6.18 -6.13
C LEU A 313 -10.51 -6.08 -6.41
N SER A 314 -9.97 -4.85 -6.41
CA SER A 314 -8.55 -4.62 -6.71
C SER A 314 -7.66 -5.20 -5.62
N GLY A 315 -6.98 -6.29 -5.91
CA GLY A 315 -5.95 -6.87 -5.03
C GLY A 315 -4.71 -5.97 -4.89
N GLY A 316 -4.56 -5.00 -5.77
CA GLY A 316 -3.47 -4.04 -5.76
C GLY A 316 -3.74 -2.76 -4.96
N GLY A 317 -5.00 -2.47 -4.57
CA GLY A 317 -5.27 -1.19 -3.91
C GLY A 317 -6.71 -0.94 -3.48
N GLY A 318 -7.57 -1.96 -3.44
CA GLY A 318 -9.00 -1.79 -3.24
C GLY A 318 -9.47 -1.78 -1.79
N LEU A 319 -8.60 -1.96 -0.80
CA LEU A 319 -9.03 -2.01 0.60
C LEU A 319 -9.04 -0.62 1.27
N ILE A 320 -9.99 -0.47 2.18
CA ILE A 320 -10.03 0.52 3.24
C ILE A 320 -9.78 -0.18 4.58
N SER A 321 -9.25 0.53 5.57
CA SER A 321 -8.95 -0.05 6.89
C SER A 321 -8.78 1.05 7.95
N THR A 322 -8.70 0.64 9.22
CA THR A 322 -8.29 1.49 10.34
C THR A 322 -6.85 1.20 10.75
N THR A 323 -6.25 2.10 11.52
CA THR A 323 -4.94 1.86 12.16
C THR A 323 -4.99 0.61 13.03
N ASN A 324 -6.06 0.42 13.80
CA ASN A 324 -6.19 -0.72 14.72
C ASN A 324 -6.26 -2.06 13.99
N ASP A 325 -7.04 -2.16 12.93
CA ASP A 325 -7.10 -3.38 12.12
C ASP A 325 -5.75 -3.70 11.49
N TYR A 326 -5.07 -2.67 10.95
CA TYR A 326 -3.79 -2.89 10.31
C TYR A 326 -2.68 -3.28 11.32
N ILE A 327 -2.78 -2.82 12.59
CA ILE A 327 -1.95 -3.31 13.70
C ILE A 327 -2.12 -4.81 13.90
N GLN A 328 -3.35 -5.36 13.82
CA GLN A 328 -3.56 -6.80 13.98
C GLN A 328 -2.87 -7.59 12.87
N PHE A 329 -2.99 -7.14 11.63
CA PHE A 329 -2.27 -7.73 10.50
C PHE A 329 -0.75 -7.69 10.71
N CYS A 330 -0.21 -6.55 11.11
CA CYS A 330 1.23 -6.40 11.37
C CYS A 330 1.70 -7.27 12.54
N LYS A 331 0.92 -7.38 13.62
CA LYS A 331 1.22 -8.27 14.76
C LYS A 331 1.28 -9.72 14.32
N MET A 332 0.34 -10.16 13.49
CA MET A 332 0.35 -11.52 12.93
C MET A 332 1.64 -11.80 12.14
N ILE A 333 2.10 -10.86 11.31
CA ILE A 333 3.35 -10.99 10.55
C ILE A 333 4.56 -11.02 11.51
N LEU A 334 4.65 -10.07 12.47
CA LEU A 334 5.74 -9.99 13.44
C LEU A 334 5.83 -11.25 14.29
N ASN A 335 4.70 -11.84 14.67
CA ASN A 335 4.58 -13.10 15.38
C ASN A 335 4.71 -14.34 14.48
N LYS A 336 5.33 -14.18 13.30
CA LYS A 336 5.62 -15.29 12.38
C LYS A 336 4.36 -16.09 11.98
N GLY A 337 3.31 -15.37 11.63
CA GLY A 337 2.09 -15.91 11.02
C GLY A 337 0.97 -16.30 11.97
N GLU A 338 1.01 -15.87 13.25
CA GLU A 338 -0.02 -16.18 14.24
C GLU A 338 -0.40 -14.97 15.08
N LEU A 339 -1.67 -14.86 15.43
CA LEU A 339 -2.17 -13.87 16.39
C LEU A 339 -3.38 -14.43 17.14
N ASN A 340 -3.39 -14.32 18.49
CA ASN A 340 -4.50 -14.71 19.36
C ASN A 340 -5.01 -16.15 19.12
N GLY A 341 -4.10 -17.08 18.82
CA GLY A 341 -4.42 -18.48 18.52
C GLY A 341 -4.85 -18.75 17.07
N ALA A 342 -5.02 -17.71 16.25
CA ALA A 342 -5.29 -17.86 14.81
C ALA A 342 -3.97 -17.94 14.02
N ARG A 343 -3.65 -19.13 13.51
CA ARG A 343 -2.51 -19.32 12.60
C ARG A 343 -2.95 -19.08 11.17
N ILE A 344 -2.40 -18.01 10.57
CA ILE A 344 -2.67 -17.59 9.19
C ILE A 344 -1.65 -18.22 8.24
N LEU A 345 -0.37 -18.20 8.61
CA LEU A 345 0.74 -18.80 7.84
C LEU A 345 1.73 -19.46 8.78
N SER A 346 2.52 -20.41 8.25
CA SER A 346 3.64 -20.97 8.98
C SER A 346 4.78 -19.96 9.15
N PRO A 347 5.64 -20.10 10.17
CA PRO A 347 6.82 -19.28 10.33
C PRO A 347 7.74 -19.29 9.10
N LYS A 348 7.86 -20.44 8.42
CA LYS A 348 8.72 -20.58 7.25
C LYS A 348 8.19 -19.86 6.01
N THR A 349 6.87 -19.76 5.88
CA THR A 349 6.27 -18.99 4.81
C THR A 349 6.47 -17.50 5.04
N ILE A 350 6.32 -17.01 6.28
CA ILE A 350 6.63 -15.61 6.61
C ILE A 350 8.11 -15.32 6.32
N GLU A 351 9.04 -16.16 6.78
CA GLU A 351 10.47 -16.00 6.49
C GLU A 351 10.72 -15.91 4.97
N LEU A 352 10.11 -16.80 4.18
CA LEU A 352 10.22 -16.75 2.72
C LEU A 352 9.68 -15.45 2.15
N MET A 353 8.54 -14.95 2.64
CA MET A 353 7.90 -13.73 2.12
C MET A 353 8.73 -12.48 2.35
N ILE A 354 9.47 -12.39 3.46
CA ILE A 354 10.25 -11.21 3.83
C ILE A 354 11.73 -11.27 3.40
N GLU A 355 12.15 -12.31 2.69
CA GLU A 355 13.48 -12.37 2.05
C GLU A 355 13.53 -11.46 0.81
N ASP A 356 14.74 -10.99 0.44
CA ASP A 356 14.94 -10.25 -0.81
C ASP A 356 15.01 -11.18 -2.01
N HIS A 357 13.91 -11.25 -2.76
CA HIS A 357 13.79 -12.06 -3.98
C HIS A 357 14.37 -11.40 -5.24
N LEU A 358 14.95 -10.22 -5.13
CA LEU A 358 15.48 -9.48 -6.29
C LEU A 358 16.99 -9.58 -6.44
N LYS A 359 17.70 -10.11 -5.46
CA LYS A 359 19.16 -10.26 -5.47
C LYS A 359 19.71 -11.03 -6.68
N PHE A 360 18.90 -11.89 -7.31
CA PHE A 360 19.27 -12.69 -8.47
C PHE A 360 18.73 -12.15 -9.80
N ILE A 361 18.02 -11.00 -9.78
CA ILE A 361 17.42 -10.42 -10.96
C ILE A 361 18.37 -9.38 -11.55
N GLU A 362 18.98 -9.71 -12.67
CA GLU A 362 19.72 -8.73 -13.47
C GLU A 362 18.73 -7.76 -14.10
N ASN A 363 18.79 -6.49 -13.71
CA ASN A 363 17.98 -5.44 -14.32
C ASN A 363 18.55 -5.06 -15.70
N LYS A 364 18.49 -5.99 -16.66
CA LYS A 364 19.06 -5.84 -18.02
C LYS A 364 18.45 -4.70 -18.84
N TYR A 365 17.25 -4.26 -18.49
CA TYR A 365 16.48 -3.33 -19.32
C TYR A 365 16.33 -1.93 -18.72
N GLY A 366 17.05 -1.63 -17.65
CA GLY A 366 17.02 -0.28 -17.05
C GLY A 366 15.62 0.18 -16.60
N SER A 367 14.67 -0.74 -16.54
CA SER A 367 13.31 -0.43 -16.13
C SER A 367 13.16 -0.56 -14.63
N ILE A 368 13.70 0.43 -13.97
CA ILE A 368 13.04 1.21 -12.95
C ILE A 368 12.88 0.59 -11.59
N THR A 369 13.50 1.32 -10.73
CA THR A 369 13.07 1.83 -9.45
C THR A 369 12.49 0.80 -8.51
N LEU A 370 13.24 -0.25 -8.25
CA LEU A 370 13.41 -0.50 -6.84
C LEU A 370 13.85 0.83 -6.25
N PRO A 371 13.35 1.21 -5.10
CA PRO A 371 14.07 2.19 -4.31
C PRO A 371 15.49 1.62 -4.17
N ASN A 372 16.41 2.08 -5.01
CA ASN A 372 17.79 1.57 -5.16
C ASN A 372 18.66 1.85 -3.93
N ASN A 373 18.06 2.33 -2.85
CA ASN A 373 18.73 2.81 -1.67
C ASN A 373 18.67 1.76 -0.57
N GLY A 374 19.39 0.66 -0.73
CA GLY A 374 19.50 -0.37 0.31
C GLY A 374 18.23 -1.17 0.59
N THR A 375 17.23 -1.10 -0.32
CA THR A 375 15.96 -1.82 -0.20
C THR A 375 15.81 -2.87 -1.29
N GLY A 376 15.33 -4.07 -0.94
CA GLY A 376 14.91 -5.13 -1.84
C GLY A 376 13.40 -5.31 -1.85
N PHE A 377 12.94 -6.41 -2.41
CA PHE A 377 11.52 -6.77 -2.43
C PHE A 377 11.32 -8.26 -2.23
N GLY A 378 10.46 -8.60 -1.28
CA GLY A 378 10.03 -9.96 -0.98
C GLY A 378 8.77 -10.35 -1.76
N LEU A 379 7.95 -11.20 -1.17
CA LEU A 379 6.65 -11.58 -1.73
C LEU A 379 5.55 -10.68 -1.14
N GLY A 380 5.40 -9.49 -1.72
CA GLY A 380 4.42 -8.48 -1.31
C GLY A 380 4.93 -7.38 -0.36
N PHE A 381 6.20 -7.41 0.05
CA PHE A 381 6.81 -6.43 0.96
C PHE A 381 8.10 -5.85 0.38
N SER A 382 8.39 -4.59 0.64
CA SER A 382 9.75 -4.07 0.56
C SER A 382 10.57 -4.57 1.75
N VAL A 383 11.88 -4.77 1.58
CA VAL A 383 12.76 -5.29 2.64
C VAL A 383 14.05 -4.49 2.69
N VAL A 384 14.45 -4.00 3.86
CA VAL A 384 15.72 -3.29 4.05
C VAL A 384 16.88 -4.27 4.01
N LYS A 385 17.79 -4.10 3.06
CA LYS A 385 18.99 -4.92 2.87
C LYS A 385 20.24 -4.29 3.46
N ASN A 386 20.40 -2.96 3.25
CA ASN A 386 21.57 -2.21 3.63
C ASN A 386 21.14 -0.84 4.20
N ILE A 387 21.43 -0.63 5.46
CA ILE A 387 21.04 0.58 6.19
C ILE A 387 21.80 1.82 5.69
N ALA A 388 23.10 1.67 5.40
CA ALA A 388 23.92 2.79 4.93
C ALA A 388 23.47 3.31 3.56
N GLU A 389 23.09 2.39 2.67
CA GLU A 389 22.51 2.75 1.37
C GLU A 389 21.11 3.34 1.50
N LYS A 390 20.30 2.86 2.46
CA LYS A 390 18.94 3.38 2.70
C LYS A 390 18.96 4.83 3.20
N LYS A 391 19.99 5.24 3.94
CA LYS A 391 20.17 6.60 4.48
C LYS A 391 19.04 7.10 5.39
N ILE A 392 18.29 6.18 5.97
CA ILE A 392 17.19 6.43 6.91
C ILE A 392 17.33 5.42 8.04
N LEU A 393 17.09 5.86 9.28
CA LEU A 393 17.12 4.99 10.44
C LEU A 393 16.20 3.78 10.23
N SER A 394 16.74 2.58 10.39
CA SER A 394 16.05 1.30 10.22
C SER A 394 16.95 0.16 10.68
N SER A 395 16.41 -1.06 10.75
CA SER A 395 17.21 -2.28 10.88
C SER A 395 17.25 -3.04 9.55
N LYS A 396 18.30 -3.84 9.33
CA LYS A 396 18.30 -4.82 8.24
C LYS A 396 17.19 -5.84 8.51
N GLY A 397 16.37 -6.14 7.50
CA GLY A 397 15.21 -7.02 7.61
C GLY A 397 13.90 -6.28 7.95
N THR A 398 13.93 -4.98 8.27
CA THR A 398 12.70 -4.18 8.33
C THR A 398 11.95 -4.29 7.01
N HIS A 399 10.67 -4.63 7.07
CA HIS A 399 9.83 -4.80 5.89
C HIS A 399 8.50 -4.07 6.06
N GLY A 400 7.86 -3.73 4.94
CA GLY A 400 6.63 -2.95 4.95
C GLY A 400 6.24 -2.50 3.56
N TRP A 401 5.28 -1.60 3.47
CA TRP A 401 4.86 -0.95 2.23
C TRP A 401 4.10 0.34 2.52
N GLY A 402 3.69 1.05 1.47
CA GLY A 402 2.90 2.27 1.60
C GLY A 402 1.74 2.33 0.62
N GLY A 403 0.79 3.21 0.89
CA GLY A 403 -0.37 3.51 0.05
C GLY A 403 -0.22 4.80 -0.74
N MET A 404 -0.96 4.93 -1.84
CA MET A 404 -0.92 6.08 -2.74
C MET A 404 -1.30 7.40 -2.06
N ALA A 405 -2.12 7.34 -1.00
CA ALA A 405 -2.52 8.51 -0.21
C ALA A 405 -1.62 8.77 1.02
N GLY A 406 -0.40 8.24 1.03
CA GLY A 406 0.59 8.49 2.09
C GLY A 406 0.45 7.61 3.32
N THR A 407 -0.45 6.64 3.32
CA THR A 407 -0.45 5.58 4.35
C THR A 407 0.83 4.77 4.26
N PHE A 408 1.37 4.35 5.40
CA PHE A 408 2.65 3.65 5.45
C PHE A 408 2.74 2.76 6.69
N PHE A 409 3.37 1.60 6.57
CA PHE A 409 3.71 0.75 7.71
C PHE A 409 5.09 0.14 7.56
N GLY A 410 5.68 -0.18 8.70
CA GLY A 410 6.88 -0.98 8.78
C GLY A 410 6.82 -1.95 9.95
N ILE A 411 7.44 -3.10 9.76
CA ILE A 411 7.62 -4.16 10.75
C ILE A 411 9.12 -4.39 10.87
N ASP A 412 9.65 -4.29 12.08
CA ASP A 412 11.06 -4.52 12.38
C ASP A 412 11.20 -5.67 13.37
N PRO A 413 11.49 -6.89 12.89
CA PRO A 413 11.66 -8.04 13.78
C PRO A 413 12.85 -7.95 14.73
N LYS A 414 13.88 -7.13 14.39
CA LYS A 414 15.05 -6.94 15.24
C LYS A 414 14.71 -6.11 16.48
N GLU A 415 13.85 -5.12 16.30
CA GLU A 415 13.41 -4.23 17.38
C GLU A 415 12.09 -4.67 18.01
N ASP A 416 11.53 -5.83 17.62
CA ASP A 416 10.17 -6.26 17.98
C ASP A 416 9.16 -5.12 17.83
N MET A 417 9.17 -4.46 16.65
CA MET A 417 8.48 -3.18 16.47
C MET A 417 7.61 -3.14 15.21
N ILE A 418 6.46 -2.52 15.38
CA ILE A 418 5.55 -2.13 14.30
C ILE A 418 5.37 -0.61 14.37
N PHE A 419 5.35 0.06 13.22
CA PHE A 419 5.01 1.48 13.13
C PHE A 419 4.09 1.73 11.94
N ILE A 420 3.06 2.56 12.15
CA ILE A 420 2.01 2.83 11.16
C ILE A 420 1.76 4.34 11.11
N LEU A 421 1.62 4.84 9.89
CA LEU A 421 1.19 6.20 9.57
C LEU A 421 -0.03 6.13 8.67
N MET A 422 -1.11 6.79 9.08
CA MET A 422 -2.32 6.95 8.27
C MET A 422 -2.56 8.44 7.99
N ILE A 423 -2.48 8.81 6.74
CA ILE A 423 -2.85 10.12 6.19
C ILE A 423 -3.62 9.91 4.89
N GLN A 424 -4.25 10.96 4.37
CA GLN A 424 -4.97 10.93 3.09
C GLN A 424 -4.53 12.09 2.21
N LEU A 425 -3.34 11.96 1.62
CA LEU A 425 -2.77 12.94 0.70
C LEU A 425 -2.14 12.24 -0.51
N ILE A 426 -2.70 12.42 -1.70
CA ILE A 426 -2.06 12.03 -2.96
C ILE A 426 -0.90 13.02 -3.24
N ASP A 427 0.20 12.56 -3.85
CA ASP A 427 1.42 13.38 -4.09
C ASP A 427 2.21 13.76 -2.82
N PHE A 428 2.11 12.96 -1.75
CA PHE A 428 2.82 13.17 -0.48
C PHE A 428 4.36 13.09 -0.59
N ASN A 429 4.90 12.58 -1.69
CA ASN A 429 6.34 12.32 -1.86
C ASN A 429 7.20 13.58 -1.73
N ASP A 430 6.69 14.74 -2.12
CA ASP A 430 7.42 16.00 -2.03
C ASP A 430 7.69 16.44 -0.58
N LEU A 431 6.93 15.92 0.38
CA LEU A 431 7.05 16.22 1.81
C LEU A 431 7.94 15.23 2.57
N GLU A 432 8.33 14.13 1.92
CA GLU A 432 9.10 13.02 2.52
C GLU A 432 8.52 12.53 3.85
N ILE A 433 7.19 12.54 3.99
CA ILE A 433 6.49 12.30 5.27
C ILE A 433 6.86 10.94 5.83
N SER A 434 6.84 9.87 5.03
CA SER A 434 7.16 8.51 5.47
C SER A 434 8.60 8.41 5.99
N ASN A 435 9.56 9.07 5.32
CA ASN A 435 10.96 9.08 5.73
C ASN A 435 11.17 9.82 7.05
N ARG A 436 10.50 10.98 7.21
CA ARG A 436 10.51 11.76 8.46
C ARG A 436 9.86 10.98 9.60
N PHE A 437 8.68 10.41 9.36
CA PHE A 437 7.98 9.57 10.32
C PHE A 437 8.88 8.41 10.78
N GLN A 438 9.42 7.61 9.86
CA GLN A 438 10.31 6.50 10.19
C GLN A 438 11.53 6.95 10.99
N THR A 439 12.15 8.07 10.62
CA THR A 439 13.29 8.62 11.38
C THR A 439 12.89 8.98 12.81
N MET A 440 11.70 9.58 13.01
CA MET A 440 11.21 9.92 14.34
C MET A 440 10.81 8.71 15.17
N VAL A 441 10.34 7.64 14.53
CA VAL A 441 10.09 6.35 15.20
C VAL A 441 11.41 5.81 15.79
N TYR A 442 12.41 5.59 14.98
CA TYR A 442 13.67 4.98 15.44
C TYR A 442 14.47 5.85 16.42
N GLN A 443 14.44 7.19 16.30
CA GLN A 443 15.11 8.06 17.26
C GLN A 443 14.48 8.03 18.65
N SER A 444 13.25 7.51 18.78
CA SER A 444 12.57 7.40 20.09
C SER A 444 13.01 6.17 20.89
N ILE A 445 13.67 5.20 20.29
CA ILE A 445 14.18 4.00 20.95
C ILE A 445 15.30 4.38 21.92
N VAL A 446 15.22 3.88 23.18
CA VAL A 446 16.21 4.14 24.23
C VAL A 446 16.64 2.89 25.00
N LYS A 447 15.93 1.76 24.83
CA LYS A 447 16.25 0.47 25.46
C LYS A 447 16.03 -0.68 24.47
#